data_15e9f4fb7db8156f6f0a11c626e951e3
#
_entry.id   15e9f4fb7db8156f6f0a11c626e951e3
#
_cell.length_a   1.000
_cell.length_b   1.000
_cell.length_c   1.000
_cell.angle_alpha   90.00
_cell.angle_beta   90.00
_cell.angle_gamma   90.00
#
_symmetry.space_group_name_H-M   'P 1'
#
loop_
_entity.id
_entity.type
_entity.pdbx_description
1 polymer ?
#
loop_
_entity_poly.entity_id
_entity_poly.type
_entity_poly.pdbx_seq_one_letter_code
_entity_poly.pdbx_strand_id
1 'polypeptide(L)'
;MLFYLGGYKKIVGGEHRIWKKLDSDKSLKIFEEIKPEKNCLIASLQNNLAFHDVNPIEYIEGSRNAFYLAISSSIPIWKNVERNKFNILHNKNRVGLSLFQKFKNLFKTN
;
A
#
# COMPACT_ATOMS: atom_id res chain seq x y z
N MET A 1 2.70 -7.40 9.11
CA MET A 1 2.19 -8.64 8.51
C MET A 1 0.71 -8.47 8.20
N LEU A 2 0.26 -8.99 7.08
CA LEU A 2 -1.14 -8.96 6.65
C LEU A 2 -1.54 -10.38 6.25
N PHE A 3 -2.57 -10.92 6.92
CA PHE A 3 -3.06 -12.26 6.67
C PHE A 3 -4.49 -12.20 6.15
N TYR A 4 -4.70 -12.64 4.90
CA TYR A 4 -5.99 -12.65 4.25
C TYR A 4 -6.81 -13.90 4.62
N LEU A 5 -8.01 -13.68 5.14
CA LEU A 5 -8.94 -14.75 5.51
C LEU A 5 -9.87 -15.14 4.37
N GLY A 6 -9.95 -14.33 3.34
CA GLY A 6 -10.95 -14.47 2.28
C GLY A 6 -12.29 -13.83 2.65
N GLY A 7 -13.39 -14.45 2.24
CA GLY A 7 -14.75 -13.94 2.49
C GLY A 7 -15.43 -13.36 1.25
N TYR A 8 -14.78 -13.42 0.09
CA TYR A 8 -15.33 -13.01 -1.20
C TYR A 8 -15.42 -14.21 -2.17
N LYS A 9 -16.33 -14.13 -3.11
CA LYS A 9 -16.46 -15.05 -4.24
C LYS A 9 -15.69 -14.53 -5.46
N LYS A 10 -15.73 -13.21 -5.67
CA LYS A 10 -15.04 -12.52 -6.75
C LYS A 10 -14.51 -11.19 -6.29
N ILE A 11 -13.32 -10.85 -6.73
CA ILE A 11 -12.69 -9.55 -6.47
C ILE A 11 -11.93 -9.09 -7.73
N VAL A 12 -11.98 -7.79 -8.00
CA VAL A 12 -11.18 -7.11 -9.02
C VAL A 12 -10.45 -5.96 -8.33
N GLY A 13 -9.15 -5.93 -8.46
CA GLY A 13 -8.32 -5.02 -7.68
C GLY A 13 -8.01 -5.55 -6.28
N GLY A 14 -7.48 -4.72 -5.43
CA GLY A 14 -7.14 -5.05 -4.05
C GLY A 14 -5.81 -5.80 -3.89
N GLU A 15 -5.03 -5.95 -4.96
CA GLU A 15 -3.70 -6.53 -4.92
C GLU A 15 -2.78 -5.70 -4.01
N HIS A 16 -1.97 -6.39 -3.21
CA HIS A 16 -0.87 -5.79 -2.48
C HIS A 16 0.32 -5.63 -3.42
N ARG A 17 0.71 -4.39 -3.71
CA ARG A 17 1.79 -4.09 -4.65
C ARG A 17 3.06 -3.74 -3.90
N ILE A 18 4.15 -4.37 -4.31
CA ILE A 18 5.50 -4.07 -3.85
C ILE A 18 6.20 -3.27 -4.93
N TRP A 19 6.80 -2.15 -4.54
CA TRP A 19 7.48 -1.26 -5.47
C TRP A 19 8.98 -1.33 -5.27
N LYS A 20 9.72 -1.38 -6.36
CA LYS A 20 11.18 -1.29 -6.38
C LYS A 20 11.60 0.04 -6.99
N LYS A 21 12.56 0.68 -6.35
CA LYS A 21 13.20 1.85 -6.92
C LYS A 21 14.16 1.43 -8.03
N LEU A 22 14.09 2.10 -9.17
CA LEU A 22 15.06 1.96 -10.25
C LEU A 22 16.23 2.94 -10.02
N ASP A 23 17.45 2.45 -10.23
CA ASP A 23 18.66 3.25 -10.02
C ASP A 23 18.85 4.31 -11.09
N SER A 24 18.35 4.05 -12.32
CA SER A 24 18.58 4.87 -13.51
C SER A 24 17.91 6.25 -13.45
N ASP A 25 16.68 6.32 -12.95
CA ASP A 25 15.85 7.52 -13.00
C ASP A 25 15.16 7.87 -11.66
N LYS A 26 15.49 7.12 -10.61
CA LYS A 26 14.85 7.20 -9.29
C LYS A 26 13.33 6.98 -9.30
N SER A 27 12.78 6.43 -10.38
CA SER A 27 11.37 6.09 -10.47
C SER A 27 11.04 4.84 -9.65
N LEU A 28 9.76 4.68 -9.31
CA LEU A 28 9.25 3.47 -8.69
C LEU A 28 8.56 2.62 -9.75
N LYS A 29 8.92 1.34 -9.79
CA LYS A 29 8.28 0.34 -10.64
C LYS A 29 7.65 -0.73 -9.77
N ILE A 30 6.48 -1.23 -10.16
CA ILE A 30 5.88 -2.40 -9.52
C ILE A 30 6.84 -3.57 -9.71
N PHE A 31 7.27 -4.13 -8.61
CA PHE A 31 8.12 -5.32 -8.55
C PHE A 31 7.29 -6.58 -8.50
N GLU A 32 6.22 -6.54 -7.70
CA GLU A 32 5.34 -7.68 -7.49
C GLU A 32 3.93 -7.23 -7.12
N GLU A 33 2.93 -7.98 -7.57
CA GLU A 33 1.53 -7.83 -7.20
C GLU A 33 1.03 -9.14 -6.58
N ILE A 34 0.53 -9.06 -5.35
CA ILE A 34 0.07 -10.21 -4.59
C ILE A 34 -1.45 -10.10 -4.43
N LYS A 35 -2.17 -11.07 -4.97
CA LYS A 35 -3.63 -11.12 -4.84
C LYS A 35 -4.04 -11.37 -3.39
N PRO A 36 -5.16 -10.79 -2.93
CA PRO A 36 -5.66 -10.97 -1.56
C PRO A 36 -6.36 -12.32 -1.39
N GLU A 37 -5.70 -13.41 -1.74
CA GLU A 37 -6.27 -14.75 -1.70
C GLU A 37 -6.42 -15.28 -0.27
N LYS A 38 -7.42 -16.14 -0.06
CA LYS A 38 -7.63 -16.80 1.24
C LYS A 38 -6.36 -17.55 1.67
N ASN A 39 -6.02 -17.44 2.95
CA ASN A 39 -4.82 -18.05 3.56
C ASN A 39 -3.49 -17.49 3.03
N CYS A 40 -3.50 -16.35 2.37
CA CYS A 40 -2.28 -15.65 1.97
C CYS A 40 -1.75 -14.81 3.14
N LEU A 41 -0.49 -15.00 3.50
CA LEU A 41 0.23 -14.20 4.48
C LEU A 41 1.29 -13.36 3.79
N ILE A 42 1.22 -12.04 3.97
CA ILE A 42 2.27 -11.10 3.54
C ILE A 42 3.00 -10.62 4.79
N ALA A 43 4.28 -10.92 4.86
CA ALA A 43 5.17 -10.41 5.91
C ALA A 43 6.22 -9.49 5.28
N SER A 44 6.36 -8.29 5.80
CA SER A 44 7.35 -7.33 5.33
C SER A 44 8.06 -6.65 6.50
N LEU A 45 9.33 -6.36 6.31
CA LEU A 45 10.08 -5.48 7.21
C LEU A 45 9.77 -4.03 6.83
N GLN A 46 9.31 -3.26 7.81
CA GLN A 46 9.02 -1.84 7.62
C GLN A 46 10.30 -1.02 7.75
N ASN A 47 10.77 -0.53 6.62
CA ASN A 47 11.87 0.44 6.56
C ASN A 47 11.52 1.53 5.54
N ASN A 48 12.36 2.54 5.41
CA ASN A 48 12.11 3.65 4.49
C ASN A 48 12.28 3.33 3.00
N LEU A 49 12.65 2.09 2.65
CA LEU A 49 12.76 1.59 1.28
C LEU A 49 11.69 0.53 0.94
N ALA A 50 10.90 0.11 1.93
CA ALA A 50 9.83 -0.88 1.75
C ALA A 50 8.56 -0.22 1.17
N PHE A 51 8.65 0.24 -0.07
CA PHE A 51 7.54 0.87 -0.76
C PHE A 51 6.48 -0.16 -1.13
N HIS A 52 5.28 0.03 -0.63
CA HIS A 52 4.14 -0.82 -0.94
C HIS A 52 2.84 -0.03 -0.85
N ASP A 53 1.84 -0.49 -1.55
CA ASP A 53 0.47 0.01 -1.46
C ASP A 53 -0.53 -1.12 -1.74
N VAL A 54 -1.80 -0.80 -1.74
CA VAL A 54 -2.87 -1.71 -2.15
C VAL A 54 -3.61 -1.09 -3.32
N ASN A 55 -3.74 -1.86 -4.41
CA ASN A 55 -4.53 -1.44 -5.55
C ASN A 55 -5.99 -1.20 -5.12
N PRO A 56 -6.65 -0.15 -5.58
CA PRO A 56 -8.06 0.06 -5.31
C PRO A 56 -8.90 -1.15 -5.69
N ILE A 57 -9.87 -1.49 -4.85
CA ILE A 57 -10.87 -2.51 -5.18
C ILE A 57 -11.89 -1.85 -6.11
N GLU A 58 -11.99 -2.37 -7.32
CA GLU A 58 -12.95 -1.92 -8.32
C GLU A 58 -14.30 -2.64 -8.17
N TYR A 59 -14.24 -3.94 -7.84
CA TYR A 59 -15.42 -4.78 -7.64
C TYR A 59 -15.14 -5.84 -6.59
N ILE A 60 -16.14 -6.14 -5.75
CA ILE A 60 -16.09 -7.25 -4.80
C ILE A 60 -17.48 -7.87 -4.60
N GLU A 61 -17.56 -9.19 -4.70
CA GLU A 61 -18.73 -9.96 -4.30
C GLU A 61 -18.44 -10.65 -2.96
N GLY A 62 -19.00 -10.11 -1.88
CA GLY A 62 -18.71 -10.50 -0.52
C GLY A 62 -17.84 -9.48 0.22
N SER A 63 -16.93 -9.94 1.08
CA SER A 63 -16.07 -9.09 1.89
C SER A 63 -14.61 -9.54 1.85
N ARG A 64 -13.67 -8.59 1.84
CA ARG A 64 -12.25 -8.88 2.02
C ARG A 64 -11.88 -8.79 3.50
N ASN A 65 -11.76 -9.94 4.14
CA ASN A 65 -11.38 -10.03 5.54
C ASN A 65 -9.88 -10.29 5.68
N ALA A 66 -9.23 -9.54 6.54
CA ALA A 66 -7.80 -9.69 6.79
C ALA A 66 -7.46 -9.31 8.23
N PHE A 67 -6.43 -9.96 8.78
CA PHE A 67 -5.75 -9.52 9.99
C PHE A 67 -4.52 -8.70 9.64
N TYR A 68 -4.35 -7.58 10.32
CA TYR A 68 -3.11 -6.80 10.30
C TYR A 68 -2.41 -6.93 11.64
N LEU A 69 -1.14 -7.34 11.60
CA LEU A 69 -0.27 -7.41 12.78
C LEU A 69 0.97 -6.57 12.54
N ALA A 70 1.20 -5.58 13.40
CA ALA A 70 2.43 -4.82 13.47
C ALA A 70 3.23 -5.24 14.71
N ILE A 71 4.51 -5.53 14.51
CA ILE A 71 5.48 -5.79 15.57
C ILE A 71 6.49 -4.65 15.52
N SER A 72 6.65 -3.93 16.62
CA SER A 72 7.65 -2.86 16.75
C SER A 72 8.76 -3.28 17.71
N SER A 73 9.96 -2.76 17.47
CA SER A 73 11.10 -2.92 18.36
C SER A 73 11.55 -1.55 18.86
N SER A 74 11.87 -1.46 20.15
CA SER A 74 12.50 -0.28 20.76
C SER A 74 13.96 -0.12 20.36
N ILE A 75 14.57 -1.18 19.83
CA ILE A 75 15.95 -1.19 19.36
C ILE A 75 15.92 -1.05 17.83
N PRO A 76 16.66 -0.09 17.22
CA PRO A 76 16.75 0.03 15.78
C PRO A 76 17.38 -1.24 15.17
N ILE A 77 16.60 -1.99 14.40
CA ILE A 77 17.01 -3.25 13.78
C ILE A 77 17.74 -2.99 12.47
N TRP A 78 17.52 -1.81 11.85
CA TRP A 78 18.16 -1.38 10.58
C TRP A 78 18.48 0.10 10.60
N LYS A 79 19.47 0.50 9.80
CA LYS A 79 19.76 1.91 9.58
C LYS A 79 18.75 2.51 8.61
N ASN A 80 18.12 3.61 9.00
CA ASN A 80 17.31 4.41 8.07
C ASN A 80 18.22 5.07 7.03
N VAL A 81 17.94 4.86 5.75
CA VAL A 81 18.54 5.63 4.67
C VAL A 81 17.86 7.01 4.65
N GLU A 82 18.62 8.06 4.40
CA GLU A 82 18.17 9.46 4.51
C GLU A 82 16.76 9.70 3.92
N ARG A 83 15.85 10.12 4.79
CA ARG A 83 14.41 10.27 4.53
C ARG A 83 14.08 11.38 3.55
N ASN A 84 14.95 12.38 3.41
CA ASN A 84 14.61 13.66 2.78
C ASN A 84 14.42 13.63 1.25
N LYS A 85 14.90 12.59 0.57
CA LYS A 85 14.76 12.47 -0.90
C LYS A 85 13.52 11.70 -1.36
N PHE A 86 12.82 11.00 -0.46
CA PHE A 86 11.75 10.05 -0.83
C PHE A 86 10.32 10.55 -0.58
N ASN A 87 10.13 11.49 0.34
CA ASN A 87 8.78 11.98 0.68
C ASN A 87 8.08 12.72 -0.47
N ILE A 88 8.82 13.27 -1.40
CA ILE A 88 8.28 14.05 -2.54
C ILE A 88 7.66 13.13 -3.60
N LEU A 89 8.23 11.95 -3.83
CA LEU A 89 7.76 11.03 -4.86
C LEU A 89 6.52 10.23 -4.41
N HIS A 90 6.44 9.89 -3.14
CA HIS A 90 5.29 9.14 -2.60
C HIS A 90 3.99 9.97 -2.62
N ASN A 91 4.08 11.29 -2.46
CA ASN A 91 2.90 12.16 -2.53
C ASN A 91 2.40 12.42 -3.96
N LYS A 92 3.26 12.34 -4.98
CA LYS A 92 2.85 12.56 -6.37
C LYS A 92 2.12 11.37 -6.99
N ASN A 93 2.35 10.15 -6.51
CA ASN A 93 1.75 8.94 -7.07
C ASN A 93 0.56 8.40 -6.25
N ARG A 94 0.16 9.08 -5.19
CA ARG A 94 -1.12 8.80 -4.53
C ARG A 94 -2.26 9.31 -5.42
N VAL A 95 -2.65 8.50 -6.36
CA VAL A 95 -3.93 8.61 -7.05
C VAL A 95 -5.02 8.12 -6.07
N GLY A 96 -5.30 8.92 -5.10
CA GLY A 96 -6.38 8.75 -4.15
C GLY A 96 -6.52 10.07 -3.42
N LEU A 97 -7.42 10.91 -3.89
CA LEU A 97 -7.86 12.08 -3.14
C LEU A 97 -8.20 11.61 -1.73
N SER A 98 -7.48 12.12 -0.72
CA SER A 98 -7.86 11.88 0.66
C SER A 98 -9.35 12.23 0.82
N LEU A 99 -10.05 11.54 1.70
CA LEU A 99 -11.45 11.87 2.02
C LEU A 99 -11.64 13.38 2.22
N PHE A 100 -10.64 14.07 2.75
CA PHE A 100 -10.63 15.51 2.96
C PHE A 100 -10.63 16.34 1.66
N GLN A 101 -9.96 15.86 0.62
CA GLN A 101 -9.99 16.50 -0.70
C GLN A 101 -11.28 16.22 -1.46
N LYS A 102 -11.88 15.04 -1.26
CA LYS A 102 -13.22 14.74 -1.78
C LYS A 102 -14.28 15.65 -1.14
N PHE A 103 -14.19 15.90 0.16
CA PHE A 103 -15.07 16.86 0.85
C PHE A 103 -14.86 18.29 0.36
N LYS A 104 -13.63 18.76 0.18
CA LYS A 104 -13.37 20.12 -0.33
C LYS A 104 -13.94 20.37 -1.73
N ASN A 105 -13.96 19.36 -2.58
CA ASN A 105 -14.52 19.49 -3.94
C ASN A 105 -16.06 19.50 -3.96
N LEU A 106 -16.73 18.89 -2.97
CA LEU A 106 -18.18 18.95 -2.81
C LEU A 106 -18.70 20.33 -2.40
N PHE A 107 -17.88 21.15 -1.75
CA PHE A 107 -18.26 22.51 -1.30
C PHE A 107 -17.77 23.63 -2.23
N LYS A 108 -17.14 23.29 -3.37
CA LYS A 108 -16.70 24.30 -4.36
C LYS A 108 -17.65 24.48 -5.54
N THR A 109 -18.77 23.78 -5.59
CA THR A 109 -19.82 23.96 -6.59
C THR A 109 -21.01 24.65 -5.95
N ASN A 110 -20.86 25.94 -5.67
CA ASN A 110 -21.90 26.95 -5.63
C ASN A 110 -21.22 28.29 -5.88
#